data_a3875a45823df25e0a765d1a7b804066
#
_entry.id   a3875a45823df25e0a765d1a7b804066
#
_cell.length_a   1.000
_cell.length_b   1.000
_cell.length_c   1.000
_cell.angle_alpha   90.00
_cell.angle_beta   90.00
_cell.angle_gamma   90.00
#
_symmetry.space_group_name_H-M   'P 1'
#
loop_
_entity.id
_entity.type
_entity.pdbx_description
1 polymer ?
#
loop_
_entity_poly.entity_id
_entity_poly.type
_entity_poly.pdbx_seq_one_letter_code
_entity_poly.pdbx_strand_id
1 'polypeptide(L)'
;MEDGARLILRSSAALREKEKVLVLVDRDTKPMGDAFLAAARSLGTDPVMICILPREHDAEEPPELVATAMESADLILLATRKSLTHTHARRQANRAGARVISMPGITA
;
A
#
# COMPACT_ATOMS: atom_id res chain seq x y z
N MET A 1 5.69 13.72 -8.58
CA MET A 1 5.11 12.71 -7.68
C MET A 1 5.62 11.31 -7.98
N GLU A 2 5.66 10.91 -9.24
CA GLU A 2 6.16 9.59 -9.62
C GLU A 2 7.63 9.39 -9.26
N ASP A 3 8.48 10.40 -9.44
CA ASP A 3 9.90 10.30 -9.12
C ASP A 3 10.13 10.10 -7.62
N GLY A 4 9.35 10.80 -6.79
CA GLY A 4 9.41 10.61 -5.34
C GLY A 4 8.94 9.22 -4.93
N ALA A 5 7.88 8.73 -5.57
CA ALA A 5 7.37 7.38 -5.33
C ALA A 5 8.42 6.33 -5.69
N ARG A 6 9.08 6.50 -6.83
CA ARG A 6 10.14 5.58 -7.26
C ARG A 6 11.30 5.55 -6.28
N LEU A 7 11.69 6.71 -5.76
CA LEU A 7 12.77 6.80 -4.76
C LEU A 7 12.41 6.04 -3.49
N ILE A 8 11.18 6.20 -3.00
CA ILE A 8 10.70 5.48 -1.81
C ILE A 8 10.74 3.97 -2.06
N LEU A 9 10.27 3.52 -3.22
CA LEU A 9 10.24 2.10 -3.54
C LEU A 9 11.64 1.49 -3.60
N ARG A 10 12.60 2.22 -4.17
CA ARG A 10 13.98 1.74 -4.27
C ARG A 10 14.69 1.74 -2.94
N SER A 11 14.62 2.83 -2.18
CA SER A 11 15.43 2.99 -0.99
C SER A 11 14.74 2.48 0.27
N SER A 12 13.50 2.88 0.53
CA SER A 12 12.82 2.51 1.77
C SER A 12 12.21 1.12 1.71
N ALA A 13 11.67 0.74 0.56
CA ALA A 13 11.02 -0.55 0.39
C ALA A 13 11.93 -1.63 -0.17
N ALA A 14 13.07 -1.25 -0.74
CA ALA A 14 14.00 -2.16 -1.41
C ALA A 14 13.28 -3.09 -2.41
N LEU A 15 12.40 -2.50 -3.22
CA LEU A 15 11.57 -3.25 -4.15
C LEU A 15 12.41 -3.96 -5.21
N ARG A 16 12.12 -5.23 -5.45
CA ARG A 16 12.76 -6.06 -6.46
C ARG A 16 11.79 -6.39 -7.57
N GLU A 17 12.33 -6.71 -8.74
CA GLU A 17 11.52 -7.17 -9.86
C GLU A 17 10.67 -8.38 -9.46
N LYS A 18 9.49 -8.47 -10.05
CA LYS A 18 8.55 -9.60 -9.88
C LYS A 18 7.96 -9.73 -8.48
N GLU A 19 8.28 -8.85 -7.55
CA GLU A 19 7.61 -8.86 -6.26
C GLU A 19 6.14 -8.45 -6.42
N LYS A 20 5.28 -9.00 -5.57
CA LYS A 20 3.85 -8.69 -5.58
C LYS A 20 3.61 -7.45 -4.74
N VAL A 21 3.18 -6.38 -5.40
CA VAL A 21 2.96 -5.07 -4.78
C VAL A 21 1.48 -4.78 -4.69
N LEU A 22 1.02 -4.42 -3.50
CA LEU A 22 -0.35 -3.96 -3.28
C LEU A 22 -0.32 -2.50 -2.83
N VAL A 23 -1.02 -1.65 -3.55
CA VAL A 23 -1.22 -0.24 -3.18
C VAL A 23 -2.64 -0.10 -2.69
N LEU A 24 -2.81 0.32 -1.44
CA LEU A 24 -4.13 0.45 -0.83
C LEU A 24 -4.44 1.92 -0.61
N VAL A 25 -5.52 2.38 -1.22
CA VAL A 25 -5.94 3.78 -1.18
C VAL A 25 -7.43 3.90 -0.88
N ASP A 26 -7.87 5.12 -0.61
CA ASP A 26 -9.27 5.50 -0.69
C ASP A 26 -9.40 6.57 -1.78
N ARG A 27 -10.61 7.08 -1.98
CA ARG A 27 -10.85 8.06 -3.06
C ARG A 27 -10.05 9.34 -2.92
N ASP A 28 -9.73 9.75 -1.68
CA ASP A 28 -9.01 11.00 -1.44
C ASP A 28 -7.51 10.86 -1.71
N THR A 29 -6.98 9.64 -1.65
CA THR A 29 -5.56 9.38 -1.84
C THR A 29 -5.25 8.67 -3.15
N LYS A 30 -6.24 8.45 -3.99
CA LYS A 30 -6.06 7.74 -5.25
C LYS A 30 -4.96 8.34 -6.14
N PRO A 31 -4.84 9.68 -6.28
CA PRO A 31 -3.76 10.24 -7.10
C PRO A 31 -2.37 9.82 -6.63
N MET A 32 -2.15 9.73 -5.32
CA MET A 32 -0.89 9.22 -4.79
C MET A 32 -0.72 7.74 -5.12
N GLY A 33 -1.80 6.97 -5.00
CA GLY A 33 -1.80 5.56 -5.37
C GLY A 33 -1.42 5.36 -6.82
N ASP A 34 -1.95 6.19 -7.71
CA ASP A 34 -1.62 6.14 -9.14
C ASP A 34 -0.12 6.36 -9.37
N ALA A 35 0.49 7.29 -8.63
CA ALA A 35 1.93 7.55 -8.74
C ALA A 35 2.76 6.35 -8.29
N PHE A 36 2.38 5.71 -7.18
CA PHE A 36 3.08 4.51 -6.72
C PHE A 36 2.87 3.32 -7.65
N LEU A 37 1.66 3.20 -8.20
CA LEU A 37 1.37 2.15 -9.17
C LEU A 37 2.28 2.27 -10.39
N ALA A 38 2.39 3.46 -10.96
CA ALA A 38 3.25 3.73 -12.10
C ALA A 38 4.72 3.47 -11.77
N ALA A 39 5.16 3.95 -10.60
CA ALA A 39 6.55 3.77 -10.17
C ALA A 39 6.89 2.28 -9.97
N ALA A 40 6.03 1.52 -9.31
CA ALA A 40 6.24 0.09 -9.08
C ALA A 40 6.30 -0.68 -10.41
N ARG A 41 5.43 -0.32 -11.33
CA ARG A 41 5.43 -0.94 -12.66
C ARG A 41 6.74 -0.65 -13.40
N SER A 42 7.24 0.57 -13.29
CA SER A 42 8.51 0.95 -13.95
C SER A 42 9.70 0.21 -13.36
N LEU A 43 9.59 -0.34 -12.16
CA LEU A 43 10.66 -1.10 -11.50
C LEU A 43 10.52 -2.61 -11.70
N GLY A 44 9.70 -3.04 -12.66
CA GLY A 44 9.65 -4.44 -13.08
C GLY A 44 8.63 -5.30 -12.33
N THR A 45 7.65 -4.70 -11.68
CA THR A 45 6.59 -5.44 -10.99
C THR A 45 5.26 -5.31 -11.75
N ASP A 46 4.29 -6.12 -11.35
CA ASP A 46 2.92 -6.03 -11.85
C ASP A 46 2.02 -5.68 -10.65
N PRO A 47 1.98 -4.39 -10.27
CA PRO A 47 1.32 -3.98 -9.04
C PRO A 47 -0.19 -3.95 -9.16
N VAL A 48 -0.85 -4.11 -8.01
CA VAL A 48 -2.32 -4.03 -7.89
C VAL A 48 -2.66 -2.88 -6.95
N MET A 49 -3.63 -2.08 -7.35
CA MET A 49 -4.17 -1.03 -6.49
C MET A 49 -5.60 -1.36 -6.11
N ILE A 50 -5.90 -1.27 -4.83
CA ILE A 50 -7.26 -1.44 -4.32
C ILE A 50 -7.69 -0.12 -3.69
N CYS A 51 -8.86 0.36 -4.10
CA CYS A 51 -9.48 1.55 -3.52
C CYS A 51 -10.61 1.10 -2.61
N ILE A 52 -10.51 1.39 -1.32
CA ILE A 52 -11.53 1.01 -0.35
C ILE A 52 -12.38 2.22 0.04
N LEU A 53 -13.55 1.95 0.59
CA LEU A 53 -14.36 3.01 1.17
C LEU A 53 -13.58 3.63 2.35
N PRO A 54 -13.61 4.95 2.50
CA PRO A 54 -12.88 5.60 3.58
C PRO A 54 -13.29 5.04 4.94
N ARG A 55 -12.30 4.82 5.81
CA ARG A 55 -12.58 4.42 7.18
C ARG A 55 -13.01 5.64 7.99
N GLU A 56 -13.78 5.41 9.04
CA GLU A 56 -14.28 6.50 9.87
C GLU A 56 -13.23 7.01 10.85
N HIS A 57 -12.33 6.13 11.28
CA HIS A 57 -11.26 6.48 12.22
C HIS A 57 -10.01 5.66 11.95
N ASP A 58 -8.89 6.12 12.52
CA ASP A 58 -7.63 5.40 12.41
C ASP A 58 -7.72 4.02 13.08
N ALA A 59 -6.97 3.08 12.55
CA ALA A 59 -6.90 1.70 13.03
C ALA A 59 -8.22 0.91 12.88
N GLU A 60 -9.18 1.45 12.15
CA GLU A 60 -10.36 0.66 11.77
C GLU A 60 -9.95 -0.38 10.73
N GLU A 61 -10.34 -1.64 10.94
CA GLU A 61 -9.94 -2.72 10.05
C GLU A 61 -10.42 -2.50 8.60
N PRO A 62 -9.61 -2.88 7.61
CA PRO A 62 -10.07 -2.87 6.22
C PRO A 62 -11.08 -4.01 6.00
N PRO A 63 -11.78 -4.01 4.86
CA PRO A 63 -12.64 -5.14 4.53
C PRO A 63 -11.87 -6.45 4.56
N GLU A 64 -12.54 -7.53 4.96
CA GLU A 64 -11.91 -8.85 5.05
C GLU A 64 -11.26 -9.28 3.73
N LEU A 65 -11.89 -8.97 2.62
CA LEU A 65 -11.35 -9.28 1.29
C LEU A 65 -9.98 -8.62 1.09
N VAL A 66 -9.82 -7.40 1.56
CA VAL A 66 -8.55 -6.67 1.48
C VAL A 66 -7.52 -7.27 2.43
N ALA A 67 -7.93 -7.62 3.64
CA ALA A 67 -7.02 -8.26 4.60
C ALA A 67 -6.42 -9.55 4.03
N THR A 68 -7.22 -10.34 3.33
CA THR A 68 -6.75 -11.56 2.67
C THR A 68 -5.75 -11.24 1.56
N ALA A 69 -6.03 -10.22 0.75
CA ALA A 69 -5.11 -9.80 -0.32
C ALA A 69 -3.77 -9.34 0.26
N MET A 70 -3.79 -8.65 1.39
CA MET A 70 -2.57 -8.16 2.05
C MET A 70 -1.63 -9.31 2.43
N GLU A 71 -2.17 -10.44 2.83
CA GLU A 71 -1.35 -11.60 3.21
C GLU A 71 -0.61 -12.21 2.03
N SER A 72 -1.07 -11.97 0.81
CA SER A 72 -0.46 -12.51 -0.41
C SER A 72 0.60 -11.59 -1.02
N ALA A 73 0.73 -10.36 -0.55
CA ALA A 73 1.66 -9.39 -1.11
C ALA A 73 3.05 -9.52 -0.52
N ASP A 74 4.06 -9.10 -1.30
CA ASP A 74 5.43 -8.97 -0.80
C ASP A 74 5.68 -7.58 -0.23
N LEU A 75 5.05 -6.56 -0.83
CA LEU A 75 5.12 -5.19 -0.38
C LEU A 75 3.73 -4.58 -0.41
N ILE A 76 3.36 -3.91 0.68
CA ILE A 76 2.08 -3.22 0.81
C ILE A 76 2.34 -1.75 1.09
N LEU A 77 1.72 -0.88 0.29
CA LEU A 77 1.75 0.56 0.51
C LEU A 77 0.38 0.98 1.05
N LEU A 78 0.36 1.38 2.32
CA LEU A 78 -0.86 1.85 2.97
C LEU A 78 -0.94 3.36 2.83
N ALA A 79 -1.66 3.81 1.82
CA ALA A 79 -1.77 5.23 1.49
C ALA A 79 -3.18 5.78 1.74
N THR A 80 -3.94 5.15 2.61
CA THR A 80 -5.28 5.61 2.95
C THR A 80 -5.24 6.82 3.87
N ARG A 81 -6.27 7.66 3.80
CA ARG A 81 -6.36 8.86 4.62
C ARG A 81 -6.38 8.53 6.11
N LYS A 82 -7.15 7.51 6.50
CA LYS A 82 -7.14 6.98 7.86
C LYS A 82 -6.15 5.83 7.95
N SER A 83 -5.28 5.88 8.92
CA SER A 83 -4.18 4.93 9.04
C SER A 83 -4.67 3.50 9.28
N LEU A 84 -4.08 2.56 8.54
CA LEU A 84 -4.28 1.13 8.76
C LEU A 84 -3.07 0.49 9.46
N THR A 85 -2.13 1.30 9.92
CA THR A 85 -0.87 0.82 10.51
C THR A 85 -1.08 -0.09 11.72
N HIS A 86 -2.03 0.24 12.58
CA HIS A 86 -2.27 -0.50 13.81
C HIS A 86 -3.45 -1.46 13.72
N THR A 87 -3.73 -1.97 12.51
CA THR A 87 -4.78 -2.94 12.30
C THR A 87 -4.27 -4.37 12.48
N HIS A 88 -5.18 -5.28 12.79
CA HIS A 88 -4.90 -6.70 12.82
C HIS A 88 -4.45 -7.18 11.42
N ALA A 89 -5.11 -6.67 10.38
CA ALA A 89 -4.77 -7.01 8.99
C ALA A 89 -3.30 -6.72 8.67
N ARG A 90 -2.78 -5.57 9.09
CA ARG A 90 -1.38 -5.21 8.88
C ARG A 90 -0.44 -6.18 9.62
N ARG A 91 -0.78 -6.51 10.86
CA ARG A 91 0.04 -7.45 11.64
C ARG A 91 0.07 -8.83 11.01
N GLN A 92 -1.07 -9.31 10.52
CA GLN A 92 -1.14 -10.62 9.84
C GLN A 92 -0.34 -10.62 8.55
N ALA A 93 -0.40 -9.53 7.78
CA ALA A 93 0.38 -9.40 6.55
C ALA A 93 1.88 -9.45 6.85
N ASN A 94 2.33 -8.77 7.89
CA ASN A 94 3.74 -8.83 8.31
C ASN A 94 4.16 -10.25 8.70
N ARG A 95 3.30 -10.97 9.40
CA ARG A 95 3.58 -12.37 9.77
C ARG A 95 3.67 -13.27 8.55
N ALA A 96 2.93 -12.96 7.51
CA ALA A 96 2.97 -13.70 6.25
C ALA A 96 4.19 -13.34 5.39
N GLY A 97 4.99 -12.36 5.82
CA GLY A 97 6.23 -11.98 5.14
C GLY A 97 6.18 -10.67 4.36
N ALA A 98 5.04 -9.98 4.35
CA ALA A 98 4.94 -8.72 3.63
C ALA A 98 5.69 -7.60 4.35
N ARG A 99 6.37 -6.75 3.57
CA ARG A 99 6.88 -5.48 4.06
C ARG A 99 5.74 -4.47 3.92
N VAL A 100 5.58 -3.60 4.90
CA VAL A 100 4.49 -2.61 4.90
C VAL A 100 5.07 -1.22 5.07
N ILE A 101 4.72 -0.32 4.17
CA ILE A 101 5.03 1.10 4.29
C ILE A 101 3.71 1.84 4.44
N SER A 102 3.59 2.60 5.51
CA SER A 102 2.37 3.35 5.80
C SER A 102 2.62 4.85 5.61
N MET A 103 1.68 5.51 4.92
CA MET A 103 1.72 6.94 4.67
C MET A 103 0.38 7.57 5.05
N PRO A 104 -0.01 7.48 6.33
CA PRO A 104 -1.31 7.99 6.75
C PRO A 104 -1.35 9.52 6.70
N GLY A 105 -2.54 10.05 6.45
CA GLY A 105 -2.77 11.49 6.47
C GLY A 105 -2.21 12.27 5.29
N ILE A 106 -1.59 11.60 4.32
CA ILE A 106 -1.06 12.27 3.14
C ILE A 106 -2.17 12.39 2.11
N THR A 107 -2.48 13.62 1.74
CA THR A 107 -3.38 13.91 0.62
C THR A 107 -2.57 14.61 -0.46
N ALA A 108 -2.81 14.23 -1.68
CA ALA A 108 -2.09 14.82 -2.81
C ALA A 108 -2.48 16.28 -3.01
#